data_04e24755c7bfb76b60bf6b0c4c4f70d9
#
_entry.id   04e24755c7bfb76b60bf6b0c4c4f70d9
#
_cell.length_a   1.000
_cell.length_b   1.000
_cell.length_c   1.000
_cell.angle_alpha   90.00
_cell.angle_beta   90.00
_cell.angle_gamma   90.00
#
_symmetry.space_group_name_H-M   'P 1'
#
loop_
_entity.id
_entity.type
_entity.pdbx_description
1 polymer ?
#
loop_
_entity_poly.entity_id
_entity_poly.type
_entity_poly.pdbx_seq_one_letter_code
_entity_poly.pdbx_strand_id
1 'polypeptide(L)'
;MKMVKTPLAMLTAAAVLGAAGMAHAGATLDAVKKKGFVQCGVSDGLPGFSVPDAKGNYQGIDVDICRGVAAAVLGDASKVKYSPLTAKERFTAIQSGEVDVLSRNTTWTSSRDGGMGLVFTGVTYYDGIGFLVNKKLGVASAKELDGATICIQAGTTTELNVSDYFRSNGLKYTPITFDTSDESAKSLEAGRCDVLTSDQSQLYAQRIKLGAPNDWVVLPEVISKEPLGPLVRRGDEDWMAIVK
;
A
#
# COMPACT_ATOMS: atom_id res chain seq x y z
N MET A 1 -2.26 64.75 50.01
CA MET A 1 -1.21 63.75 49.96
C MET A 1 -1.86 62.35 49.84
N LYS A 2 -2.10 61.82 48.62
CA LYS A 2 -2.67 60.49 48.42
C LYS A 2 -1.70 59.71 47.61
N MET A 3 -1.08 58.69 48.20
CA MET A 3 -0.19 57.75 47.58
C MET A 3 -0.97 56.81 46.66
N VAL A 4 -0.64 56.77 45.39
CA VAL A 4 -1.12 55.81 44.40
C VAL A 4 -0.23 54.55 44.51
N LYS A 5 -0.83 53.44 44.92
CA LYS A 5 -0.17 52.12 44.87
C LYS A 5 -0.39 51.49 43.49
N THR A 6 0.64 51.39 42.70
CA THR A 6 0.66 50.63 41.46
C THR A 6 0.81 49.10 41.74
N PRO A 7 -0.02 48.22 41.18
CA PRO A 7 0.21 46.79 41.34
C PRO A 7 1.23 46.27 40.34
N LEU A 8 2.24 45.65 40.89
CA LEU A 8 3.26 44.82 40.19
C LEU A 8 2.63 43.47 39.86
N ALA A 9 2.00 43.33 38.71
CA ALA A 9 1.43 42.08 38.25
C ALA A 9 1.34 42.04 36.74
N MET A 10 2.51 41.96 36.04
CA MET A 10 2.59 41.61 34.62
C MET A 10 4.03 41.18 34.27
N LEU A 11 4.43 39.97 34.62
CA LEU A 11 5.67 39.34 34.08
C LEU A 11 5.70 37.83 34.38
N THR A 12 4.66 37.09 34.00
CA THR A 12 4.73 35.60 33.99
C THR A 12 3.85 34.98 32.90
N ALA A 13 3.89 35.50 31.67
CA ALA A 13 3.13 34.93 30.56
C ALA A 13 3.97 34.84 29.26
N ALA A 14 5.21 34.41 29.34
CA ALA A 14 6.06 34.29 28.13
C ALA A 14 7.02 33.09 28.17
N ALA A 15 6.63 31.96 28.76
CA ALA A 15 7.51 30.78 28.84
C ALA A 15 6.82 29.43 28.51
N VAL A 16 5.74 29.40 27.71
CA VAL A 16 5.06 28.14 27.34
C VAL A 16 4.93 27.93 25.82
N LEU A 17 5.63 28.67 24.99
CA LEU A 17 5.57 28.56 23.52
C LEU A 17 6.86 27.99 22.90
N GLY A 18 7.58 27.09 23.57
CA GLY A 18 8.86 26.54 23.11
C GLY A 18 8.94 25.02 22.95
N ALA A 19 7.84 24.28 23.08
CA ALA A 19 7.82 22.84 22.82
C ALA A 19 7.11 22.51 21.49
N ALA A 20 7.41 23.27 20.41
CA ALA A 20 7.21 22.77 19.07
C ALA A 20 8.20 21.60 18.92
N GLY A 21 7.67 20.37 18.87
CA GLY A 21 8.45 19.15 18.78
C GLY A 21 9.50 19.29 17.68
N MET A 22 10.77 19.26 18.07
CA MET A 22 11.85 18.94 17.15
C MET A 22 11.54 17.56 16.62
N ALA A 23 11.10 17.46 15.37
CA ALA A 23 11.10 16.19 14.64
C ALA A 23 12.56 15.73 14.70
N HIS A 24 12.87 14.72 15.53
CA HIS A 24 14.20 14.15 15.60
C HIS A 24 14.44 13.43 14.27
N ALA A 25 15.31 13.96 13.43
CA ALA A 25 15.90 13.20 12.35
C ALA A 25 16.45 11.91 12.98
N GLY A 26 16.03 10.75 12.45
CA GLY A 26 16.47 9.46 12.99
C GLY A 26 15.57 8.81 14.04
N ALA A 27 14.38 9.37 14.35
CA ALA A 27 13.50 8.83 15.38
C ALA A 27 13.09 7.36 15.13
N THR A 28 12.83 6.98 13.87
CA THR A 28 12.49 5.58 13.52
C THR A 28 13.74 4.69 13.62
N LEU A 29 14.89 5.15 13.17
CA LEU A 29 16.15 4.41 13.26
C LEU A 29 16.51 4.06 14.71
N ASP A 30 16.41 5.05 15.61
CA ASP A 30 16.68 4.86 17.05
C ASP A 30 15.66 3.90 17.68
N ALA A 31 14.37 4.03 17.33
CA ALA A 31 13.32 3.14 17.80
C ALA A 31 13.54 1.69 17.32
N VAL A 32 13.93 1.49 16.06
CA VAL A 32 14.26 0.16 15.49
C VAL A 32 15.46 -0.45 16.18
N LYS A 33 16.55 0.31 16.37
CA LYS A 33 17.74 -0.16 17.12
C LYS A 33 17.40 -0.53 18.56
N LYS A 34 16.58 0.28 19.23
CA LYS A 34 16.16 0.04 20.62
C LYS A 34 15.28 -1.21 20.76
N LYS A 35 14.31 -1.41 19.87
CA LYS A 35 13.41 -2.59 19.91
C LYS A 35 14.02 -3.85 19.33
N GLY A 36 15.09 -3.73 18.52
CA GLY A 36 15.87 -4.83 17.99
C GLY A 36 15.24 -5.57 16.80
N PHE A 37 14.24 -4.98 16.14
CA PHE A 37 13.62 -5.52 14.92
C PHE A 37 12.96 -4.41 14.08
N VAL A 38 12.80 -4.66 12.78
CA VAL A 38 12.02 -3.82 11.87
C VAL A 38 10.57 -4.30 11.84
N GLN A 39 9.61 -3.41 12.09
CA GLN A 39 8.20 -3.70 11.88
C GLN A 39 7.82 -3.34 10.44
N CYS A 40 7.54 -4.34 9.64
CA CYS A 40 7.27 -4.21 8.21
C CYS A 40 5.80 -4.44 7.88
N GLY A 41 5.16 -3.44 7.26
CA GLY A 41 3.82 -3.60 6.69
C GLY A 41 3.91 -4.32 5.34
N VAL A 42 3.20 -5.44 5.21
CA VAL A 42 3.15 -6.27 4.01
C VAL A 42 1.71 -6.52 3.57
N SER A 43 1.48 -7.12 2.41
CA SER A 43 0.12 -7.48 2.00
C SER A 43 -0.40 -8.68 2.81
N ASP A 44 -1.71 -8.81 2.82
CA ASP A 44 -2.48 -9.86 3.49
C ASP A 44 -2.45 -11.23 2.77
N GLY A 45 -1.55 -11.41 1.79
CA GLY A 45 -1.34 -12.70 1.12
C GLY A 45 -1.25 -12.63 -0.40
N LEU A 46 -0.27 -11.90 -0.94
CA LEU A 46 -0.03 -11.80 -2.38
C LEU A 46 1.17 -12.66 -2.80
N PRO A 47 0.96 -13.78 -3.53
CA PRO A 47 2.05 -14.60 -4.05
C PRO A 47 3.06 -13.80 -4.89
N GLY A 48 4.35 -14.06 -4.69
CA GLY A 48 5.46 -13.33 -5.31
C GLY A 48 5.85 -12.03 -4.58
N PHE A 49 4.96 -11.40 -3.82
CA PHE A 49 5.21 -10.16 -3.07
C PHE A 49 5.32 -10.41 -1.57
N SER A 50 4.27 -10.90 -0.93
CA SER A 50 4.31 -11.27 0.48
C SER A 50 3.25 -12.33 0.77
N VAL A 51 3.68 -13.52 1.09
CA VAL A 51 2.80 -14.63 1.47
C VAL A 51 3.46 -15.46 2.56
N PRO A 52 2.75 -15.84 3.63
CA PRO A 52 3.29 -16.78 4.61
C PRO A 52 3.28 -18.19 4.04
N ASP A 53 4.35 -18.97 4.32
CA ASP A 53 4.37 -20.42 4.12
C ASP A 53 3.54 -21.14 5.18
N ALA A 54 3.46 -22.46 5.09
CA ALA A 54 2.72 -23.30 6.06
C ALA A 54 3.27 -23.20 7.50
N LYS A 55 4.48 -22.69 7.68
CA LYS A 55 5.12 -22.47 9.01
C LYS A 55 4.98 -21.02 9.48
N GLY A 56 4.32 -20.16 8.70
CA GLY A 56 4.16 -18.74 8.99
C GLY A 56 5.35 -17.87 8.58
N ASN A 57 6.35 -18.39 7.85
CA ASN A 57 7.45 -17.59 7.36
C ASN A 57 7.01 -16.86 6.08
N TYR A 58 7.18 -15.55 6.06
CA TYR A 58 6.85 -14.73 4.90
C TYR A 58 7.91 -14.86 3.78
N GLN A 59 7.44 -14.80 2.53
CA GLN A 59 8.26 -14.90 1.32
C GLN A 59 7.77 -13.91 0.26
N GLY A 60 8.70 -13.42 -0.58
CA GLY A 60 8.42 -12.56 -1.72
C GLY A 60 9.21 -11.26 -1.71
N ILE A 61 9.13 -10.51 -2.82
CA ILE A 61 9.94 -9.30 -3.05
C ILE A 61 9.75 -8.24 -1.95
N ASP A 62 8.51 -8.01 -1.51
CA ASP A 62 8.20 -7.04 -0.46
C ASP A 62 8.82 -7.46 0.90
N VAL A 63 8.85 -8.76 1.15
CA VAL A 63 9.46 -9.35 2.35
C VAL A 63 10.99 -9.21 2.32
N ASP A 64 11.60 -9.44 1.16
CA ASP A 64 13.06 -9.36 1.00
C ASP A 64 13.58 -7.93 1.13
N ILE A 65 12.82 -6.93 0.71
CA ILE A 65 13.12 -5.51 1.00
C ILE A 65 13.21 -5.27 2.51
N CYS A 66 12.24 -5.74 3.29
CA CYS A 66 12.25 -5.57 4.74
C CYS A 66 13.40 -6.33 5.42
N ARG A 67 13.77 -7.50 4.91
CA ARG A 67 14.95 -8.25 5.35
C ARG A 67 16.25 -7.48 5.04
N GLY A 68 16.32 -6.86 3.84
CA GLY A 68 17.45 -6.00 3.49
C GLY A 68 17.62 -4.83 4.44
N VAL A 69 16.53 -4.14 4.78
CA VAL A 69 16.53 -3.06 5.77
C VAL A 69 16.97 -3.55 7.15
N ALA A 70 16.48 -4.69 7.61
CA ALA A 70 16.87 -5.26 8.90
C ALA A 70 18.36 -5.66 8.92
N ALA A 71 18.87 -6.25 7.84
CA ALA A 71 20.29 -6.57 7.71
C ALA A 71 21.16 -5.30 7.75
N ALA A 72 20.75 -4.23 7.06
CA ALA A 72 21.48 -2.97 7.03
C ALA A 72 21.54 -2.29 8.42
N VAL A 73 20.42 -2.30 9.17
CA VAL A 73 20.30 -1.57 10.44
C VAL A 73 20.77 -2.39 11.64
N LEU A 74 20.49 -3.70 11.65
CA LEU A 74 20.64 -4.57 12.81
C LEU A 74 21.67 -5.69 12.58
N GLY A 75 22.28 -5.74 11.40
CA GLY A 75 23.25 -6.78 11.01
C GLY A 75 22.64 -8.17 10.84
N ASP A 76 21.31 -8.30 10.81
CA ASP A 76 20.61 -9.59 10.77
C ASP A 76 19.27 -9.48 10.03
N ALA A 77 19.17 -10.12 8.86
CA ALA A 77 17.97 -10.13 8.02
C ALA A 77 16.76 -10.81 8.67
N SER A 78 16.96 -11.62 9.71
CA SER A 78 15.86 -12.29 10.41
C SER A 78 15.14 -11.40 11.42
N LYS A 79 15.69 -10.23 11.74
CA LYS A 79 15.12 -9.27 12.70
C LYS A 79 14.00 -8.42 12.08
N VAL A 80 13.00 -9.08 11.53
CA VAL A 80 11.80 -8.46 10.96
C VAL A 80 10.56 -9.08 11.57
N LYS A 81 9.58 -8.24 11.90
CA LYS A 81 8.20 -8.65 12.19
C LYS A 81 7.29 -8.11 11.11
N TYR A 82 6.37 -8.92 10.63
CA TYR A 82 5.46 -8.58 9.55
C TYR A 82 4.08 -8.25 10.10
N SER A 83 3.50 -7.13 9.61
CA SER A 83 2.09 -6.76 9.82
C SER A 83 1.37 -6.91 8.48
N PRO A 84 0.53 -7.94 8.30
CA PRO A 84 -0.35 -8.01 7.14
C PRO A 84 -1.39 -6.91 7.21
N LEU A 85 -1.50 -6.12 6.14
CA LEU A 85 -2.37 -4.95 6.05
C LEU A 85 -3.23 -5.03 4.79
N THR A 86 -4.48 -4.63 4.88
CA THR A 86 -5.33 -4.40 3.71
C THR A 86 -4.89 -3.16 2.93
N ALA A 87 -5.42 -2.96 1.73
CA ALA A 87 -5.13 -1.77 0.94
C ALA A 87 -5.64 -0.47 1.60
N LYS A 88 -6.69 -0.54 2.42
CA LYS A 88 -7.22 0.60 3.18
C LYS A 88 -6.36 0.95 4.38
N GLU A 89 -5.89 -0.04 5.13
CA GLU A 89 -5.20 0.16 6.41
C GLU A 89 -3.75 0.61 6.26
N ARG A 90 -3.09 0.23 5.15
CA ARG A 90 -1.63 0.40 4.96
C ARG A 90 -1.13 1.82 5.22
N PHE A 91 -1.86 2.85 4.76
CA PHE A 91 -1.40 4.23 4.92
C PHE A 91 -1.57 4.73 6.36
N THR A 92 -2.64 4.37 7.03
CA THR A 92 -2.83 4.69 8.45
C THR A 92 -1.78 4.01 9.32
N ALA A 93 -1.46 2.74 9.04
CA ALA A 93 -0.46 2.00 9.78
C ALA A 93 0.95 2.62 9.68
N ILE A 94 1.39 3.04 8.48
CA ILE A 94 2.68 3.72 8.33
C ILE A 94 2.67 5.13 8.92
N GLN A 95 1.58 5.89 8.77
CA GLN A 95 1.46 7.24 9.30
C GLN A 95 1.45 7.27 10.84
N SER A 96 0.77 6.32 11.48
CA SER A 96 0.70 6.22 12.95
C SER A 96 2.01 5.72 13.59
N GLY A 97 2.90 5.12 12.81
CA GLY A 97 4.11 4.47 13.32
C GLY A 97 3.89 3.03 13.80
N GLU A 98 2.74 2.42 13.51
CA GLU A 98 2.49 0.99 13.72
C GLU A 98 3.51 0.14 12.97
N VAL A 99 3.88 0.56 11.75
CA VAL A 99 4.98 -0.02 10.98
C VAL A 99 6.08 1.01 10.72
N ASP A 100 7.32 0.54 10.63
CA ASP A 100 8.50 1.37 10.35
C ASP A 100 8.69 1.61 8.86
N VAL A 101 8.39 0.60 8.06
CA VAL A 101 8.43 0.60 6.60
C VAL A 101 7.19 -0.11 6.07
N LEU A 102 6.62 0.41 5.00
CA LEU A 102 5.55 -0.25 4.26
C LEU A 102 6.13 -0.78 2.94
N SER A 103 6.27 -2.10 2.82
CA SER A 103 6.65 -2.80 1.59
C SER A 103 5.49 -3.73 1.22
N ARG A 104 4.59 -3.21 0.37
CA ARG A 104 3.29 -3.85 0.09
C ARG A 104 2.76 -3.40 -1.26
N ASN A 105 3.31 -3.94 -2.36
CA ASN A 105 2.84 -3.67 -3.73
C ASN A 105 2.09 -2.32 -3.87
N THR A 106 2.70 -1.24 -3.39
CA THR A 106 2.07 0.09 -3.33
C THR A 106 2.54 0.94 -4.50
N THR A 107 1.61 1.36 -5.34
CA THR A 107 1.89 2.23 -6.47
C THR A 107 2.35 3.60 -6.01
N TRP A 108 3.47 4.06 -6.53
CA TRP A 108 3.97 5.41 -6.36
C TRP A 108 3.13 6.39 -7.17
N THR A 109 2.37 7.23 -6.50
CA THR A 109 1.61 8.32 -7.09
C THR A 109 1.96 9.64 -6.42
N SER A 110 1.81 10.75 -7.14
CA SER A 110 2.08 12.09 -6.59
C SER A 110 1.21 12.40 -5.35
N SER A 111 -0.04 11.93 -5.33
CA SER A 111 -0.93 12.12 -4.19
C SER A 111 -0.47 11.35 -2.94
N ARG A 112 0.07 10.15 -3.12
CA ARG A 112 0.59 9.34 -2.01
C ARG A 112 1.93 9.87 -1.51
N ASP A 113 2.85 10.21 -2.42
CA ASP A 113 4.20 10.70 -2.09
C ASP A 113 4.18 12.13 -1.53
N GLY A 114 3.42 13.04 -2.15
CA GLY A 114 3.36 14.45 -1.72
C GLY A 114 2.26 14.75 -0.71
N GLY A 115 1.09 14.11 -0.86
CA GLY A 115 -0.15 14.50 -0.18
C GLY A 115 -0.37 13.84 1.19
N MET A 116 0.30 12.72 1.49
CA MET A 116 0.01 11.90 2.68
C MET A 116 1.10 11.97 3.76
N GLY A 117 2.10 12.83 3.63
CA GLY A 117 3.24 12.86 4.57
C GLY A 117 4.13 11.64 4.49
N LEU A 118 4.18 10.99 3.33
CA LEU A 118 4.94 9.77 3.05
C LEU A 118 5.98 10.04 1.97
N VAL A 119 6.97 9.16 1.87
CA VAL A 119 8.02 9.21 0.83
C VAL A 119 8.26 7.79 0.32
N PHE A 120 8.17 7.62 -1.00
CA PHE A 120 8.61 6.41 -1.66
C PHE A 120 10.15 6.38 -1.75
N THR A 121 10.74 5.24 -1.46
CA THR A 121 12.20 5.09 -1.39
C THR A 121 12.81 4.48 -2.65
N GLY A 122 11.97 3.96 -3.56
CA GLY A 122 12.39 3.40 -4.83
C GLY A 122 11.27 2.62 -5.50
N VAL A 123 11.54 2.13 -6.70
CA VAL A 123 10.62 1.23 -7.42
C VAL A 123 11.22 -0.17 -7.40
N THR A 124 10.49 -1.13 -6.85
CA THR A 124 10.90 -2.54 -6.78
C THR A 124 10.29 -3.39 -7.89
N TYR A 125 9.14 -2.96 -8.43
CA TYR A 125 8.46 -3.66 -9.50
C TYR A 125 7.66 -2.68 -10.37
N TYR A 126 7.71 -2.83 -11.69
CA TYR A 126 6.86 -2.10 -12.64
C TYR A 126 5.70 -2.98 -13.05
N ASP A 127 4.49 -2.59 -12.70
CA ASP A 127 3.26 -3.29 -13.00
C ASP A 127 2.32 -2.42 -13.86
N GLY A 128 1.11 -2.90 -14.07
CA GLY A 128 0.04 -2.17 -14.73
C GLY A 128 -1.31 -2.81 -14.43
N ILE A 129 -2.37 -2.02 -14.45
CA ILE A 129 -3.73 -2.52 -14.19
C ILE A 129 -4.26 -3.24 -15.43
N GLY A 130 -4.88 -4.40 -15.20
CA GLY A 130 -5.52 -5.23 -16.22
C GLY A 130 -6.86 -5.80 -15.74
N PHE A 131 -7.35 -6.77 -16.51
CA PHE A 131 -8.65 -7.41 -16.29
C PHE A 131 -8.54 -8.92 -16.41
N LEU A 132 -9.08 -9.65 -15.44
CA LEU A 132 -9.19 -11.11 -15.44
C LEU A 132 -10.66 -11.49 -15.65
N VAL A 133 -10.92 -12.33 -16.64
CA VAL A 133 -12.26 -12.78 -16.99
C VAL A 133 -12.30 -14.31 -17.17
N ASN A 134 -13.48 -14.91 -17.01
CA ASN A 134 -13.68 -16.27 -17.44
C ASN A 134 -13.76 -16.33 -18.98
N LYS A 135 -13.10 -17.28 -19.62
CA LYS A 135 -13.12 -17.46 -21.06
C LYS A 135 -14.53 -17.66 -21.63
N LYS A 136 -15.47 -18.17 -20.81
CA LYS A 136 -16.89 -18.32 -21.18
C LYS A 136 -17.59 -16.99 -21.43
N LEU A 137 -17.03 -15.86 -20.93
CA LEU A 137 -17.57 -14.53 -21.24
C LEU A 137 -17.43 -14.17 -22.73
N GLY A 138 -16.49 -14.83 -23.45
CA GLY A 138 -16.34 -14.70 -24.90
C GLY A 138 -15.71 -13.39 -25.35
N VAL A 139 -15.13 -12.59 -24.43
CA VAL A 139 -14.45 -11.32 -24.75
C VAL A 139 -12.95 -11.52 -24.90
N ALA A 140 -12.33 -10.78 -25.81
CA ALA A 140 -10.89 -10.80 -26.07
C ALA A 140 -10.21 -9.46 -25.75
N SER A 141 -10.97 -8.42 -25.46
CA SER A 141 -10.49 -7.06 -25.21
C SER A 141 -11.28 -6.39 -24.08
N ALA A 142 -10.62 -5.55 -23.29
CA ALA A 142 -11.26 -4.73 -22.27
C ALA A 142 -12.27 -3.73 -22.87
N LYS A 143 -12.18 -3.43 -24.16
CA LYS A 143 -13.16 -2.60 -24.89
C LYS A 143 -14.53 -3.29 -25.09
N GLU A 144 -14.58 -4.59 -24.89
CA GLU A 144 -15.79 -5.40 -25.01
C GLU A 144 -16.52 -5.56 -23.65
N LEU A 145 -16.04 -4.90 -22.58
CA LEU A 145 -16.58 -5.00 -21.23
C LEU A 145 -17.69 -3.97 -20.93
N ASP A 146 -18.36 -3.43 -21.94
CA ASP A 146 -19.49 -2.50 -21.72
C ASP A 146 -20.61 -3.16 -20.94
N GLY A 147 -21.06 -2.51 -19.86
CA GLY A 147 -22.12 -3.02 -18.97
C GLY A 147 -21.66 -4.08 -17.95
N ALA A 148 -20.41 -4.51 -17.96
CA ALA A 148 -19.91 -5.55 -17.07
C ALA A 148 -19.99 -5.17 -15.58
N THR A 149 -20.18 -6.17 -14.73
CA THR A 149 -19.96 -6.06 -13.28
C THR A 149 -18.48 -6.35 -12.97
N ILE A 150 -17.81 -5.44 -12.24
CA ILE A 150 -16.37 -5.51 -12.01
C ILE A 150 -16.06 -5.57 -10.51
N CYS A 151 -15.41 -6.66 -10.08
CA CYS A 151 -14.87 -6.80 -8.75
C CYS A 151 -13.57 -5.98 -8.60
N ILE A 152 -13.50 -5.12 -7.58
CA ILE A 152 -12.39 -4.20 -7.33
C ILE A 152 -12.03 -4.23 -5.84
N GLN A 153 -10.73 -4.26 -5.52
CA GLN A 153 -10.29 -4.06 -4.14
C GLN A 153 -10.31 -2.59 -3.77
N ALA A 154 -10.99 -2.24 -2.69
CA ALA A 154 -11.11 -0.87 -2.21
C ALA A 154 -9.78 -0.29 -1.69
N GLY A 155 -9.58 1.03 -1.83
CA GLY A 155 -8.37 1.74 -1.40
C GLY A 155 -7.16 1.57 -2.33
N THR A 156 -7.40 1.16 -3.58
CA THR A 156 -6.38 0.96 -4.60
C THR A 156 -6.40 2.06 -5.67
N THR A 157 -5.33 2.19 -6.45
CA THR A 157 -5.29 3.01 -7.67
C THR A 157 -6.24 2.47 -8.74
N THR A 158 -6.55 1.18 -8.66
CA THR A 158 -7.43 0.46 -9.59
C THR A 158 -8.83 1.08 -9.66
N GLU A 159 -9.41 1.49 -8.51
CA GLU A 159 -10.74 2.13 -8.48
C GLU A 159 -10.80 3.37 -9.37
N LEU A 160 -9.77 4.23 -9.30
CA LEU A 160 -9.71 5.46 -10.08
C LEU A 160 -9.41 5.18 -11.56
N ASN A 161 -8.41 4.34 -11.82
CA ASN A 161 -7.94 4.07 -13.18
C ASN A 161 -9.00 3.31 -14.02
N VAL A 162 -9.75 2.39 -13.41
CA VAL A 162 -10.87 1.71 -14.08
C VAL A 162 -11.97 2.70 -14.42
N SER A 163 -12.35 3.58 -13.47
CA SER A 163 -13.35 4.62 -13.73
C SER A 163 -12.94 5.52 -14.89
N ASP A 164 -11.68 5.95 -14.93
CA ASP A 164 -11.16 6.80 -15.99
C ASP A 164 -11.10 6.06 -17.34
N TYR A 165 -10.69 4.80 -17.34
CA TYR A 165 -10.63 3.98 -18.55
C TYR A 165 -12.02 3.80 -19.19
N PHE A 166 -13.02 3.38 -18.40
CA PHE A 166 -14.37 3.18 -18.90
C PHE A 166 -14.99 4.47 -19.41
N ARG A 167 -14.86 5.56 -18.63
CA ARG A 167 -15.35 6.88 -19.05
C ARG A 167 -14.69 7.36 -20.36
N SER A 168 -13.38 7.20 -20.48
CA SER A 168 -12.62 7.67 -21.66
C SER A 168 -12.93 6.86 -22.93
N ASN A 169 -13.38 5.63 -22.78
CA ASN A 169 -13.79 4.76 -23.88
C ASN A 169 -15.32 4.77 -24.13
N GLY A 170 -16.09 5.58 -23.40
CA GLY A 170 -17.55 5.63 -23.52
C GLY A 170 -18.25 4.38 -23.04
N LEU A 171 -17.60 3.56 -22.22
CA LEU A 171 -18.11 2.31 -21.66
C LEU A 171 -18.76 2.54 -20.29
N LYS A 172 -19.70 1.67 -19.95
CA LYS A 172 -20.34 1.61 -18.63
C LYS A 172 -19.90 0.35 -17.89
N TYR A 173 -19.90 0.41 -16.57
CA TYR A 173 -19.68 -0.76 -15.71
C TYR A 173 -20.36 -0.57 -14.35
N THR A 174 -20.52 -1.67 -13.62
CA THR A 174 -21.01 -1.66 -12.23
C THR A 174 -19.91 -2.14 -11.31
N PRO A 175 -19.31 -1.28 -10.45
CA PRO A 175 -18.27 -1.69 -9.50
C PRO A 175 -18.88 -2.48 -8.34
N ILE A 176 -18.21 -3.56 -7.93
CA ILE A 176 -18.45 -4.29 -6.68
C ILE A 176 -17.14 -4.29 -5.90
N THR A 177 -17.10 -3.57 -4.76
CA THR A 177 -15.88 -3.36 -3.99
C THR A 177 -15.77 -4.33 -2.81
N PHE A 178 -14.54 -4.80 -2.56
CA PHE A 178 -14.19 -5.72 -1.48
C PHE A 178 -13.00 -5.18 -0.69
N ASP A 179 -12.86 -5.59 0.57
CA ASP A 179 -11.75 -5.16 1.40
C ASP A 179 -10.45 -5.90 1.06
N THR A 180 -10.53 -7.16 0.68
CA THR A 180 -9.36 -7.99 0.34
C THR A 180 -9.37 -8.44 -1.12
N SER A 181 -8.17 -8.73 -1.63
CA SER A 181 -7.99 -9.29 -2.98
C SER A 181 -8.58 -10.71 -3.09
N ASP A 182 -8.48 -11.51 -2.03
CA ASP A 182 -9.00 -12.88 -2.02
C ASP A 182 -10.53 -12.91 -2.05
N GLU A 183 -11.21 -11.97 -1.37
CA GLU A 183 -12.68 -11.83 -1.46
C GLU A 183 -13.13 -11.44 -2.87
N SER A 184 -12.40 -10.51 -3.51
CA SER A 184 -12.66 -10.11 -4.89
C SER A 184 -12.54 -11.30 -5.85
N ALA A 185 -11.48 -12.11 -5.72
CA ALA A 185 -11.24 -13.27 -6.57
C ALA A 185 -12.28 -14.37 -6.34
N LYS A 186 -12.64 -14.67 -5.09
CA LYS A 186 -13.71 -15.64 -4.76
C LYS A 186 -15.07 -15.18 -5.26
N SER A 187 -15.34 -13.87 -5.27
CA SER A 187 -16.58 -13.31 -5.78
C SER A 187 -16.67 -13.41 -7.30
N LEU A 188 -15.55 -13.21 -8.02
CA LEU A 188 -15.44 -13.49 -9.44
C LEU A 188 -15.74 -14.98 -9.73
N GLU A 189 -15.09 -15.90 -9.00
CA GLU A 189 -15.28 -17.35 -9.16
C GLU A 189 -16.72 -17.78 -8.90
N ALA A 190 -17.38 -17.16 -7.92
CA ALA A 190 -18.78 -17.38 -7.60
C ALA A 190 -19.76 -16.71 -8.58
N GLY A 191 -19.28 -16.02 -9.61
CA GLY A 191 -20.12 -15.33 -10.60
C GLY A 191 -20.85 -14.12 -10.08
N ARG A 192 -20.38 -13.49 -8.99
CA ARG A 192 -20.96 -12.23 -8.48
C ARG A 192 -20.54 -11.03 -9.31
N CYS A 193 -19.45 -11.12 -10.03
CA CYS A 193 -18.98 -10.17 -11.02
C CYS A 193 -18.46 -10.90 -12.26
N ASP A 194 -18.47 -10.21 -13.39
CA ASP A 194 -18.00 -10.74 -14.67
C ASP A 194 -16.49 -10.63 -14.82
N VAL A 195 -15.91 -9.64 -14.13
CA VAL A 195 -14.50 -9.23 -14.27
C VAL A 195 -13.89 -8.99 -12.91
N LEU A 196 -12.62 -9.41 -12.71
CA LEU A 196 -11.75 -8.94 -11.64
C LEU A 196 -10.72 -7.99 -12.23
N THR A 197 -10.51 -6.83 -11.61
CA THR A 197 -9.48 -5.88 -12.02
C THR A 197 -8.50 -5.62 -10.88
N SER A 198 -7.22 -5.56 -11.20
CA SER A 198 -6.10 -5.25 -10.32
C SER A 198 -4.83 -5.08 -11.13
N ASP A 199 -3.69 -4.92 -10.45
CA ASP A 199 -2.36 -5.06 -11.05
C ASP A 199 -2.23 -6.43 -11.74
N GLN A 200 -1.61 -6.48 -12.92
CA GLN A 200 -1.52 -7.73 -13.70
C GLN A 200 -0.82 -8.84 -12.91
N SER A 201 0.26 -8.54 -12.20
CA SER A 201 0.93 -9.53 -11.35
C SER A 201 -0.02 -10.16 -10.33
N GLN A 202 -0.88 -9.33 -9.71
CA GLN A 202 -1.91 -9.78 -8.77
C GLN A 202 -3.00 -10.60 -9.46
N LEU A 203 -3.42 -10.24 -10.67
CA LEU A 203 -4.39 -11.02 -11.45
C LEU A 203 -3.84 -12.42 -11.79
N TYR A 204 -2.57 -12.52 -12.20
CA TYR A 204 -1.92 -13.81 -12.43
C TYR A 204 -1.81 -14.64 -11.14
N ALA A 205 -1.46 -14.01 -10.02
CA ALA A 205 -1.38 -14.66 -8.72
C ALA A 205 -2.76 -15.18 -8.23
N GLN A 206 -3.82 -14.39 -8.42
CA GLN A 206 -5.18 -14.81 -8.08
C GLN A 206 -5.69 -15.91 -9.02
N ARG A 207 -5.42 -15.81 -10.32
CA ARG A 207 -5.78 -16.83 -11.30
C ARG A 207 -5.31 -18.23 -10.90
N ILE A 208 -4.09 -18.35 -10.37
CA ILE A 208 -3.51 -19.64 -9.93
C ILE A 208 -4.30 -20.23 -8.76
N LYS A 209 -4.90 -19.39 -7.90
CA LYS A 209 -5.68 -19.80 -6.74
C LYS A 209 -7.12 -20.21 -7.08
N LEU A 210 -7.64 -19.77 -8.24
CA LEU A 210 -9.01 -20.09 -8.66
C LEU A 210 -9.12 -21.58 -9.05
N GLY A 211 -10.29 -22.16 -8.84
CA GLY A 211 -10.64 -23.44 -9.43
C GLY A 211 -10.58 -23.35 -10.96
N ALA A 212 -10.03 -24.38 -11.61
CA ALA A 212 -9.80 -24.43 -13.04
C ALA A 212 -9.07 -23.18 -13.61
N PRO A 213 -7.80 -22.93 -13.22
CA PRO A 213 -7.05 -21.73 -13.63
C PRO A 213 -6.97 -21.49 -15.14
N ASN A 214 -7.08 -22.57 -15.93
CA ASN A 214 -7.06 -22.52 -17.39
C ASN A 214 -8.34 -21.95 -18.02
N ASP A 215 -9.43 -21.87 -17.27
CA ASP A 215 -10.69 -21.26 -17.74
C ASP A 215 -10.68 -19.74 -17.64
N TRP A 216 -9.66 -19.17 -17.01
CA TRP A 216 -9.52 -17.73 -16.80
C TRP A 216 -8.41 -17.16 -17.68
N VAL A 217 -8.61 -15.92 -18.12
CA VAL A 217 -7.65 -15.19 -18.97
C VAL A 217 -7.51 -13.75 -18.47
N VAL A 218 -6.26 -13.29 -18.39
CA VAL A 218 -5.97 -11.86 -18.23
C VAL A 218 -6.01 -11.26 -19.64
N LEU A 219 -6.85 -10.23 -19.82
CA LEU A 219 -6.99 -9.52 -21.08
C LEU A 219 -5.69 -8.76 -21.43
N PRO A 220 -5.43 -8.51 -22.72
CA PRO A 220 -4.13 -7.95 -23.15
C PRO A 220 -3.91 -6.49 -22.79
N GLU A 221 -4.97 -5.74 -22.50
CA GLU A 221 -4.86 -4.32 -22.20
C GLU A 221 -4.24 -4.06 -20.82
N VAL A 222 -3.31 -3.09 -20.81
CA VAL A 222 -2.74 -2.48 -19.61
C VAL A 222 -3.23 -1.04 -19.57
N ILE A 223 -4.12 -0.72 -18.64
CA ILE A 223 -4.81 0.57 -18.61
C ILE A 223 -4.09 1.65 -17.82
N SER A 224 -3.05 1.30 -17.07
CA SER A 224 -2.22 2.23 -16.31
C SER A 224 -0.81 1.69 -16.12
N LYS A 225 0.11 2.57 -15.71
CA LYS A 225 1.46 2.20 -15.25
C LYS A 225 1.49 2.27 -13.73
N GLU A 226 1.89 1.17 -13.10
CA GLU A 226 1.91 1.04 -11.65
C GLU A 226 3.36 0.78 -11.18
N PRO A 227 4.19 1.82 -10.96
CA PRO A 227 5.49 1.64 -10.33
C PRO A 227 5.29 1.36 -8.84
N LEU A 228 5.58 0.13 -8.42
CA LEU A 228 5.40 -0.34 -7.05
C LEU A 228 6.68 -0.16 -6.25
N GLY A 229 6.55 0.26 -4.99
CA GLY A 229 7.74 0.39 -4.15
C GLY A 229 7.44 0.58 -2.67
N PRO A 230 8.48 0.42 -1.83
CA PRO A 230 8.40 0.67 -0.40
C PRO A 230 8.32 2.15 -0.10
N LEU A 231 7.72 2.47 1.04
CA LEU A 231 7.58 3.84 1.50
C LEU A 231 7.71 3.96 3.03
N VAL A 232 8.09 5.15 3.46
CA VAL A 232 8.31 5.53 4.85
C VAL A 232 7.64 6.86 5.17
N ARG A 233 7.59 7.23 6.44
CA ARG A 233 7.14 8.57 6.87
C ARG A 233 8.11 9.65 6.39
N ARG A 234 7.58 10.78 5.98
CA ARG A 234 8.36 11.98 5.64
C ARG A 234 8.94 12.61 6.92
N GLY A 235 10.11 13.23 6.80
CA GLY A 235 10.76 13.94 7.91
C GLY A 235 11.66 13.06 8.79
N ASP A 236 11.86 11.80 8.41
CA ASP A 236 12.84 10.90 9.01
C ASP A 236 13.94 10.57 7.98
N GLU A 237 14.82 11.55 7.75
CA GLU A 237 15.82 11.52 6.65
C GLU A 237 16.79 10.35 6.79
N ASP A 238 17.25 10.04 8.02
CA ASP A 238 18.18 8.93 8.27
C ASP A 238 17.51 7.58 7.97
N TRP A 239 16.25 7.41 8.36
CA TRP A 239 15.49 6.20 8.05
C TRP A 239 15.22 6.06 6.56
N MET A 240 14.81 7.17 5.92
CA MET A 240 14.58 7.21 4.48
C MET A 240 15.85 6.86 3.69
N ALA A 241 17.01 7.38 4.10
CA ALA A 241 18.29 7.10 3.43
C ALA A 241 18.69 5.62 3.51
N ILE A 242 18.32 4.92 4.59
CA ILE A 242 18.57 3.49 4.76
C ILE A 242 17.64 2.63 3.89
N VAL A 243 16.37 3.02 3.79
CA VAL A 243 15.37 2.23 3.03
C VAL A 243 15.48 2.49 1.53
N LYS A 244 16.11 3.59 1.11
CA LYS A 244 16.35 3.97 -0.29
C LYS A 244 17.49 3.18 -0.90
#